data_ba080b1627abbf1fa87e5a08723e4672
#
_entry.id   ba080b1627abbf1fa87e5a08723e4672
#
_cell.length_a   1.000
_cell.length_b   1.000
_cell.length_c   1.000
_cell.angle_alpha   90.00
_cell.angle_beta   90.00
_cell.angle_gamma   90.00
#
_symmetry.space_group_name_H-M   'P 1'
#
loop_
_entity.id
_entity.type
_entity.pdbx_description
1 polymer ?
#
loop_
_entity_poly.entity_id
_entity_poly.type
_entity_poly.pdbx_seq_one_letter_code
_entity_poly.pdbx_strand_id
1 'polypeptide(L)'
;MTHVINLDGEHLTLEDVIAVARHGATCEIDQEAKKAVEASRKIVDDIVREKRVVYGVTTGFGSLCNVSISPEDTTQLQENLIRTHASGFGDPLPEDAVRAIMLIRINSLVKGYSGIRLSTVEKLLELLNKGVVPFIPEKGSLGASGDLAPLAHMVLPMLGLGHAYYQGQLLSGQEALDKAGIEKIALAAKEGLALINGTTVLTGIGALATYDAIQLLKLSDVAGALSMEVHNGITSPFEEDLHTIRPQSGQLATARNIRNLLEGSGNTTVATQQRVQDPYTLRCIPQIHGASKDSIAYVKTKVEIEINSVTDNPIITKEGHVISGGNFHGEPMAQPFDFLGIAISEIGNVSERRVERLVNSQLSKLPSFLVKHPGLNSGFMITQYACASLASENKVLAHPA
;
A
#
# COMPACT_ATOMS: atom_id res chain seq x y z
N MET A 1 18.78 6.51 -17.69
CA MET A 1 17.58 6.26 -18.53
C MET A 1 16.42 6.26 -17.55
N THR A 2 15.45 7.15 -17.73
CA THR A 2 14.21 7.13 -16.93
C THR A 2 13.47 5.85 -17.27
N HIS A 3 13.22 5.02 -16.26
CA HIS A 3 12.43 3.80 -16.40
C HIS A 3 10.99 4.20 -16.66
N VAL A 4 10.44 3.83 -17.83
CA VAL A 4 9.03 4.06 -18.19
C VAL A 4 8.27 2.77 -17.94
N ILE A 5 7.21 2.85 -17.16
CA ILE A 5 6.37 1.71 -16.81
C ILE A 5 5.18 1.66 -17.77
N ASN A 6 5.02 0.53 -18.46
CA ASN A 6 3.92 0.30 -19.38
C ASN A 6 2.70 -0.25 -18.63
N LEU A 7 1.57 0.45 -18.70
CA LEU A 7 0.33 0.10 -17.99
C LEU A 7 -0.62 -0.65 -18.93
N ASP A 8 -0.72 -1.95 -18.74
CA ASP A 8 -1.62 -2.85 -19.48
C ASP A 8 -2.82 -3.35 -18.66
N GLY A 9 -2.82 -3.02 -17.35
CA GLY A 9 -3.84 -3.45 -16.40
C GLY A 9 -3.61 -4.83 -15.78
N GLU A 10 -2.60 -5.60 -16.21
CA GLU A 10 -2.42 -7.01 -15.84
C GLU A 10 -1.08 -7.29 -15.12
N HIS A 11 -0.02 -6.52 -15.40
CA HIS A 11 1.34 -6.89 -15.03
C HIS A 11 2.05 -5.86 -14.13
N LEU A 12 1.30 -4.94 -13.50
CA LEU A 12 1.88 -4.00 -12.53
C LEU A 12 2.43 -4.78 -11.33
N THR A 13 3.69 -4.54 -10.98
CA THR A 13 4.35 -5.15 -9.82
C THR A 13 4.39 -4.21 -8.62
N LEU A 14 4.62 -4.76 -7.43
CA LEU A 14 4.82 -3.95 -6.23
C LEU A 14 6.02 -3.01 -6.38
N GLU A 15 7.09 -3.47 -7.04
CA GLU A 15 8.29 -2.71 -7.33
C GLU A 15 8.02 -1.55 -8.29
N ASP A 16 7.12 -1.71 -9.27
CA ASP A 16 6.68 -0.63 -10.17
C ASP A 16 5.90 0.45 -9.41
N VAL A 17 5.04 0.04 -8.48
CA VAL A 17 4.33 0.99 -7.59
C VAL A 17 5.34 1.85 -6.83
N ILE A 18 6.38 1.25 -6.26
CA ILE A 18 7.44 1.99 -5.55
C ILE A 18 8.23 2.90 -6.49
N ALA A 19 8.58 2.42 -7.68
CA ALA A 19 9.32 3.22 -8.66
C ALA A 19 8.55 4.50 -9.05
N VAL A 20 7.24 4.42 -9.25
CA VAL A 20 6.41 5.59 -9.57
C VAL A 20 6.17 6.45 -8.34
N ALA A 21 5.78 5.85 -7.23
CA ALA A 21 5.38 6.57 -6.03
C ALA A 21 6.54 7.35 -5.39
N ARG A 22 7.71 6.70 -5.24
CA ARG A 22 8.86 7.22 -4.47
C ARG A 22 10.04 7.66 -5.32
N HIS A 23 10.20 7.11 -6.53
CA HIS A 23 11.38 7.39 -7.37
C HIS A 23 11.05 8.18 -8.64
N GLY A 24 9.78 8.57 -8.84
CA GLY A 24 9.37 9.45 -9.93
C GLY A 24 9.46 8.81 -11.31
N ALA A 25 9.40 7.48 -11.42
CA ALA A 25 9.27 6.81 -12.70
C ALA A 25 8.02 7.30 -13.43
N THR A 26 8.10 7.44 -14.74
CA THR A 26 6.97 7.85 -15.59
C THR A 26 6.24 6.62 -16.12
N CYS A 27 4.98 6.79 -16.51
CA CYS A 27 4.15 5.73 -17.04
C CYS A 27 3.63 6.05 -18.43
N GLU A 28 3.33 5.01 -19.20
CA GLU A 28 2.59 5.09 -20.46
C GLU A 28 1.51 4.01 -20.51
N ILE A 29 0.45 4.25 -21.28
CA ILE A 29 -0.63 3.26 -21.43
C ILE A 29 -0.33 2.39 -22.65
N ASP A 30 -0.40 1.08 -22.46
CA ASP A 30 -0.22 0.09 -23.52
C ASP A 30 -1.22 0.29 -24.66
N GLN A 31 -0.81 -0.01 -25.89
CA GLN A 31 -1.63 0.24 -27.08
C GLN A 31 -2.88 -0.66 -27.13
N GLU A 32 -2.78 -1.92 -26.69
CA GLU A 32 -3.95 -2.81 -26.62
C GLU A 32 -4.89 -2.41 -25.48
N ALA A 33 -4.35 -1.92 -24.38
CA ALA A 33 -5.12 -1.36 -23.29
C ALA A 33 -5.91 -0.10 -23.73
N LYS A 34 -5.31 0.79 -24.55
CA LYS A 34 -6.03 1.92 -25.14
C LYS A 34 -7.24 1.46 -25.96
N LYS A 35 -7.06 0.45 -26.81
CA LYS A 35 -8.15 -0.12 -27.61
C LYS A 35 -9.26 -0.70 -26.73
N ALA A 36 -8.90 -1.38 -25.64
CA ALA A 36 -9.87 -1.94 -24.70
C ALA A 36 -10.70 -0.85 -24.01
N VAL A 37 -10.07 0.24 -23.59
CA VAL A 37 -10.76 1.42 -23.02
C VAL A 37 -11.72 2.03 -24.03
N GLU A 38 -11.29 2.26 -25.27
CA GLU A 38 -12.13 2.82 -26.35
C GLU A 38 -13.32 1.92 -26.68
N ALA A 39 -13.10 0.61 -26.75
CA ALA A 39 -14.18 -0.35 -26.99
C ALA A 39 -15.24 -0.33 -25.89
N SER A 40 -14.82 -0.32 -24.63
CA SER A 40 -15.71 -0.22 -23.47
C SER A 40 -16.45 1.11 -23.45
N ARG A 41 -15.78 2.22 -23.78
CA ARG A 41 -16.40 3.56 -23.89
C ARG A 41 -17.50 3.60 -24.92
N LYS A 42 -17.29 3.02 -26.09
CA LYS A 42 -18.30 2.96 -27.17
C LYS A 42 -19.61 2.35 -26.68
N ILE A 43 -19.56 1.33 -25.82
CA ILE A 43 -20.76 0.71 -25.25
C ILE A 43 -21.54 1.71 -24.39
N VAL A 44 -20.85 2.53 -23.59
CA VAL A 44 -21.51 3.59 -22.78
C VAL A 44 -22.14 4.65 -23.70
N ASP A 45 -21.44 5.08 -24.75
CA ASP A 45 -21.96 6.07 -25.70
C ASP A 45 -23.21 5.53 -26.42
N ASP A 46 -23.25 4.25 -26.78
CA ASP A 46 -24.42 3.59 -27.36
C ASP A 46 -25.59 3.54 -26.36
N ILE A 47 -25.33 3.21 -25.08
CA ILE A 47 -26.36 3.22 -24.00
C ILE A 47 -26.98 4.61 -23.89
N VAL A 48 -26.17 5.66 -23.86
CA VAL A 48 -26.66 7.05 -23.73
C VAL A 48 -27.46 7.46 -24.98
N ARG A 49 -26.96 7.16 -26.18
CA ARG A 49 -27.63 7.47 -27.45
C ARG A 49 -28.99 6.78 -27.56
N GLU A 50 -29.07 5.53 -27.14
CA GLU A 50 -30.28 4.70 -27.18
C GLU A 50 -31.21 4.99 -26.00
N LYS A 51 -30.84 5.87 -25.07
CA LYS A 51 -31.59 6.21 -23.85
C LYS A 51 -31.96 5.00 -23.00
N ARG A 52 -31.09 3.98 -22.98
CA ARG A 52 -31.31 2.81 -22.12
C ARG A 52 -31.12 3.19 -20.65
N VAL A 53 -31.99 2.66 -19.78
CA VAL A 53 -31.86 2.86 -18.33
C VAL A 53 -30.83 1.86 -17.79
N VAL A 54 -29.68 2.38 -17.38
CA VAL A 54 -28.56 1.59 -16.87
C VAL A 54 -27.99 2.26 -15.63
N TYR A 55 -27.87 1.49 -14.53
CA TYR A 55 -27.35 1.99 -13.27
C TYR A 55 -25.95 2.64 -13.45
N GLY A 56 -25.79 3.81 -12.86
CA GLY A 56 -24.51 4.54 -12.86
C GLY A 56 -24.09 5.12 -14.21
N VAL A 57 -24.90 4.92 -15.29
CA VAL A 57 -24.70 5.49 -16.62
C VAL A 57 -25.76 6.55 -16.91
N THR A 58 -27.04 6.18 -16.80
CA THR A 58 -28.21 7.05 -17.10
C THR A 58 -29.18 7.17 -15.91
N THR A 59 -28.76 6.77 -14.70
CA THR A 59 -29.51 6.89 -13.47
C THR A 59 -28.70 7.65 -12.40
N GLY A 60 -29.39 8.08 -11.34
CA GLY A 60 -28.74 8.49 -10.09
C GLY A 60 -28.00 7.32 -9.43
N PHE A 61 -27.35 7.59 -8.28
CA PHE A 61 -26.46 6.67 -7.58
C PHE A 61 -27.03 6.19 -6.25
N GLY A 62 -26.58 5.03 -5.78
CA GLY A 62 -26.99 4.44 -4.51
C GLY A 62 -28.51 4.26 -4.42
N SER A 63 -29.14 4.85 -3.41
CA SER A 63 -30.60 4.81 -3.22
C SER A 63 -31.40 5.53 -4.31
N LEU A 64 -30.75 6.36 -5.14
CA LEU A 64 -31.35 7.08 -6.27
C LEU A 64 -31.23 6.32 -7.60
N CYS A 65 -30.90 5.05 -7.57
CA CYS A 65 -30.69 4.21 -8.77
C CYS A 65 -31.91 4.10 -9.70
N ASN A 66 -33.10 4.39 -9.20
CA ASN A 66 -34.36 4.38 -9.96
C ASN A 66 -34.72 5.74 -10.60
N VAL A 67 -33.90 6.79 -10.38
CA VAL A 67 -34.12 8.12 -10.96
C VAL A 67 -33.37 8.22 -12.27
N SER A 68 -34.08 8.31 -13.38
CA SER A 68 -33.50 8.52 -14.71
C SER A 68 -33.02 9.96 -14.88
N ILE A 69 -31.85 10.13 -15.47
CA ILE A 69 -31.20 11.43 -15.71
C ILE A 69 -31.23 11.72 -17.21
N SER A 70 -31.53 12.96 -17.57
CA SER A 70 -31.51 13.39 -18.96
C SER A 70 -30.08 13.43 -19.51
N PRO A 71 -29.87 13.24 -20.84
CA PRO A 71 -28.55 13.38 -21.44
C PRO A 71 -27.95 14.77 -21.23
N GLU A 72 -28.78 15.80 -21.18
CA GLU A 72 -28.39 17.20 -20.99
C GLU A 72 -27.81 17.44 -19.58
N ASP A 73 -28.35 16.74 -18.58
CA ASP A 73 -27.95 16.88 -17.16
C ASP A 73 -26.78 15.96 -16.78
N THR A 74 -26.37 15.07 -17.70
CA THR A 74 -25.38 14.02 -17.38
C THR A 74 -24.03 14.60 -16.93
N THR A 75 -23.52 15.63 -17.60
CA THR A 75 -22.25 16.26 -17.22
C THR A 75 -22.32 16.91 -15.86
N GLN A 76 -23.42 17.61 -15.58
CA GLN A 76 -23.68 18.24 -14.28
C GLN A 76 -23.77 17.18 -13.18
N LEU A 77 -24.43 16.04 -13.46
CA LEU A 77 -24.52 14.92 -12.52
C LEU A 77 -23.14 14.38 -12.14
N GLN A 78 -22.24 14.19 -13.12
CA GLN A 78 -20.90 13.67 -12.85
C GLN A 78 -20.09 14.66 -12.01
N GLU A 79 -20.14 15.95 -12.31
CA GLU A 79 -19.45 16.98 -11.51
C GLU A 79 -20.03 17.06 -10.08
N ASN A 80 -21.37 17.07 -9.95
CA ASN A 80 -22.04 17.07 -8.65
C ASN A 80 -21.67 15.86 -7.81
N LEU A 81 -21.54 14.66 -8.44
CA LEU A 81 -21.08 13.45 -7.77
C LEU A 81 -19.69 13.66 -7.13
N ILE A 82 -18.74 14.18 -7.89
CA ILE A 82 -17.38 14.45 -7.38
C ILE A 82 -17.41 15.46 -6.23
N ARG A 83 -18.12 16.58 -6.41
CA ARG A 83 -18.24 17.64 -5.39
C ARG A 83 -18.85 17.15 -4.08
N THR A 84 -19.93 16.36 -4.16
CA THR A 84 -20.65 15.88 -2.98
C THR A 84 -19.94 14.76 -2.25
N HIS A 85 -19.11 13.96 -2.97
CA HIS A 85 -18.34 12.86 -2.39
C HIS A 85 -16.99 13.31 -1.83
N ALA A 86 -16.48 14.47 -2.20
CA ALA A 86 -15.26 15.04 -1.66
C ALA A 86 -15.47 15.62 -0.24
N SER A 87 -15.80 14.75 0.70
CA SER A 87 -16.17 15.07 2.09
C SER A 87 -15.16 14.58 3.13
N GLY A 88 -13.93 14.25 2.68
CA GLY A 88 -12.84 13.84 3.55
C GLY A 88 -12.36 14.98 4.46
N PHE A 89 -11.72 14.65 5.57
CA PHE A 89 -11.16 15.59 6.52
C PHE A 89 -9.86 15.05 7.17
N GLY A 90 -9.14 15.93 7.88
CA GLY A 90 -7.85 15.61 8.50
C GLY A 90 -6.67 16.09 7.67
N ASP A 91 -5.49 15.63 8.04
CA ASP A 91 -4.25 15.96 7.36
C ASP A 91 -4.16 15.32 5.96
N PRO A 92 -3.35 15.85 5.04
CA PRO A 92 -3.18 15.25 3.74
C PRO A 92 -2.47 13.89 3.83
N LEU A 93 -2.87 12.94 2.98
CA LEU A 93 -2.07 11.74 2.75
C LEU A 93 -0.68 12.10 2.23
N PRO A 94 0.37 11.32 2.56
CA PRO A 94 1.70 11.49 2.01
C PRO A 94 1.71 11.46 0.48
N GLU A 95 2.61 12.23 -0.14
CA GLU A 95 2.70 12.34 -1.61
C GLU A 95 2.90 10.98 -2.30
N ASP A 96 3.74 10.12 -1.74
CA ASP A 96 3.97 8.77 -2.29
C ASP A 96 2.70 7.91 -2.24
N ALA A 97 1.90 8.02 -1.19
CA ALA A 97 0.61 7.33 -1.10
C ALA A 97 -0.35 7.81 -2.19
N VAL A 98 -0.47 9.13 -2.39
CA VAL A 98 -1.35 9.69 -3.44
C VAL A 98 -0.88 9.27 -4.84
N ARG A 99 0.41 9.27 -5.11
CA ARG A 99 0.98 8.80 -6.39
C ARG A 99 0.70 7.31 -6.64
N ALA A 100 0.83 6.47 -5.60
CA ALA A 100 0.47 5.05 -5.67
C ALA A 100 -1.03 4.87 -5.97
N ILE A 101 -1.90 5.63 -5.32
CA ILE A 101 -3.36 5.63 -5.55
C ILE A 101 -3.68 6.00 -7.00
N MET A 102 -3.11 7.08 -7.51
CA MET A 102 -3.29 7.50 -8.91
C MET A 102 -2.86 6.43 -9.89
N LEU A 103 -1.68 5.85 -9.69
CA LEU A 103 -1.14 4.77 -10.53
C LEU A 103 -2.07 3.56 -10.58
N ILE A 104 -2.47 3.05 -9.42
CA ILE A 104 -3.33 1.86 -9.31
C ILE A 104 -4.71 2.15 -9.92
N ARG A 105 -5.23 3.38 -9.73
CA ARG A 105 -6.48 3.78 -10.39
C ARG A 105 -6.36 3.75 -11.91
N ILE A 106 -5.30 4.31 -12.47
CA ILE A 106 -5.03 4.27 -13.90
C ILE A 106 -4.94 2.81 -14.36
N ASN A 107 -4.16 1.97 -13.67
CA ASN A 107 -3.98 0.55 -14.03
C ASN A 107 -5.30 -0.23 -14.02
N SER A 108 -6.19 0.03 -13.08
CA SER A 108 -7.54 -0.54 -13.05
C SER A 108 -8.41 -0.09 -14.24
N LEU A 109 -8.33 1.19 -14.60
CA LEU A 109 -9.16 1.78 -15.67
C LEU A 109 -8.70 1.33 -17.06
N VAL A 110 -7.40 1.14 -17.29
CA VAL A 110 -6.86 0.74 -18.61
C VAL A 110 -7.24 -0.70 -18.98
N LYS A 111 -7.72 -1.52 -18.04
CA LYS A 111 -8.29 -2.85 -18.36
C LYS A 111 -9.53 -2.81 -19.27
N GLY A 112 -10.17 -1.63 -19.41
CA GLY A 112 -11.28 -1.45 -20.35
C GLY A 112 -12.62 -2.00 -19.88
N TYR A 113 -12.89 -2.05 -18.56
CA TYR A 113 -14.18 -2.50 -18.02
C TYR A 113 -15.04 -1.38 -17.43
N SER A 114 -14.54 -0.15 -17.39
CA SER A 114 -15.18 0.98 -16.71
C SER A 114 -16.00 1.89 -17.61
N GLY A 115 -15.87 1.79 -18.93
CA GLY A 115 -16.58 2.65 -19.89
C GLY A 115 -16.18 4.12 -19.83
N ILE A 116 -15.01 4.43 -19.31
CA ILE A 116 -14.42 5.76 -19.25
C ILE A 116 -13.79 6.13 -20.59
N ARG A 117 -13.73 7.43 -20.94
CA ARG A 117 -12.98 7.87 -22.13
C ARG A 117 -11.49 7.70 -21.91
N LEU A 118 -10.77 7.32 -22.98
CA LEU A 118 -9.31 7.26 -22.97
C LEU A 118 -8.68 8.61 -22.57
N SER A 119 -9.19 9.72 -23.10
CA SER A 119 -8.71 11.07 -22.77
C SER A 119 -8.82 11.42 -21.27
N THR A 120 -9.80 10.86 -20.56
CA THR A 120 -9.95 11.06 -19.11
C THR A 120 -8.89 10.27 -18.32
N VAL A 121 -8.58 9.04 -18.76
CA VAL A 121 -7.50 8.23 -18.18
C VAL A 121 -6.13 8.88 -18.47
N GLU A 122 -5.90 9.32 -19.70
CA GLU A 122 -4.69 10.04 -20.11
C GLU A 122 -4.51 11.35 -19.32
N LYS A 123 -5.60 12.03 -18.95
CA LYS A 123 -5.52 13.22 -18.09
C LYS A 123 -5.04 12.88 -16.68
N LEU A 124 -5.55 11.81 -16.08
CA LEU A 124 -5.06 11.36 -14.77
C LEU A 124 -3.59 10.93 -14.84
N LEU A 125 -3.19 10.27 -15.93
CA LEU A 125 -1.80 9.91 -16.19
C LEU A 125 -0.91 11.14 -16.37
N GLU A 126 -1.40 12.18 -17.07
CA GLU A 126 -0.68 13.44 -17.26
C GLU A 126 -0.40 14.14 -15.92
N LEU A 127 -1.40 14.18 -15.00
CA LEU A 127 -1.19 14.70 -13.65
C LEU A 127 -0.09 13.91 -12.91
N LEU A 128 -0.16 12.57 -12.93
CA LEU A 128 0.81 11.71 -12.28
C LEU A 128 2.23 11.95 -12.81
N ASN A 129 2.41 11.93 -14.13
CA ASN A 129 3.71 12.09 -14.78
C ASN A 129 4.31 13.49 -14.61
N LYS A 130 3.47 14.52 -14.56
CA LYS A 130 3.91 15.92 -14.33
C LYS A 130 4.06 16.27 -12.85
N GLY A 131 3.74 15.36 -11.93
CA GLY A 131 3.89 15.57 -10.50
C GLY A 131 2.87 16.54 -9.91
N VAL A 132 1.66 16.62 -10.48
CA VAL A 132 0.52 17.28 -9.85
C VAL A 132 -0.15 16.26 -8.93
N VAL A 133 0.00 16.45 -7.61
CA VAL A 133 -0.44 15.50 -6.58
C VAL A 133 -1.68 16.05 -5.88
N PRO A 134 -2.86 15.47 -6.09
CA PRO A 134 -4.09 15.91 -5.43
C PRO A 134 -3.99 15.93 -3.91
N PHE A 135 -4.59 16.93 -3.28
CA PHE A 135 -4.78 16.95 -1.83
C PHE A 135 -5.89 15.99 -1.44
N ILE A 136 -5.52 14.90 -0.78
CA ILE A 136 -6.46 13.88 -0.30
C ILE A 136 -6.39 13.84 1.22
N PRO A 137 -7.46 14.18 1.95
CA PRO A 137 -7.51 14.04 3.41
C PRO A 137 -7.40 12.56 3.85
N GLU A 138 -6.75 12.33 4.99
CA GLU A 138 -6.51 10.97 5.52
C GLU A 138 -7.76 10.22 5.97
N LYS A 139 -8.87 10.92 6.28
CA LYS A 139 -10.10 10.35 6.82
C LYS A 139 -11.29 10.60 5.90
N GLY A 140 -12.16 9.59 5.74
CA GLY A 140 -13.40 9.73 4.97
C GLY A 140 -13.82 8.48 4.19
N SER A 141 -12.93 7.48 4.00
CA SER A 141 -13.32 6.19 3.43
C SER A 141 -13.97 5.29 4.48
N LEU A 142 -15.03 4.55 4.06
CA LEU A 142 -15.67 3.50 4.86
C LEU A 142 -15.31 2.08 4.34
N GLY A 143 -15.03 1.94 3.04
CA GLY A 143 -14.64 0.69 2.41
C GLY A 143 -15.76 -0.21 1.90
N ALA A 144 -17.01 -0.06 2.37
CA ALA A 144 -18.13 -0.91 1.95
C ALA A 144 -18.60 -0.64 0.51
N SER A 145 -18.37 0.56 -0.02
CA SER A 145 -18.61 0.93 -1.42
C SER A 145 -17.31 1.42 -2.09
N GLY A 146 -16.17 0.94 -1.62
CA GLY A 146 -14.86 1.43 -2.00
C GLY A 146 -14.50 2.76 -1.34
N ASP A 147 -13.50 3.42 -1.86
CA ASP A 147 -12.85 4.58 -1.30
C ASP A 147 -13.40 5.89 -1.87
N LEU A 148 -14.74 6.06 -1.86
CA LEU A 148 -15.44 7.13 -2.58
C LEU A 148 -14.93 8.53 -2.26
N ALA A 149 -14.88 8.90 -0.98
CA ALA A 149 -14.50 10.25 -0.56
C ALA A 149 -13.06 10.61 -0.93
N PRO A 150 -12.01 9.83 -0.60
CA PRO A 150 -10.66 10.17 -0.98
C PRO A 150 -10.44 10.13 -2.50
N LEU A 151 -11.08 9.22 -3.24
CA LEU A 151 -11.01 9.21 -4.71
C LEU A 151 -11.71 10.43 -5.32
N ALA A 152 -12.79 10.94 -4.72
CA ALA A 152 -13.39 12.19 -5.16
C ALA A 152 -12.41 13.37 -4.99
N HIS A 153 -11.70 13.45 -3.88
CA HIS A 153 -10.63 14.43 -3.69
C HIS A 153 -9.51 14.30 -4.74
N MET A 154 -9.14 13.07 -5.13
CA MET A 154 -8.16 12.83 -6.21
C MET A 154 -8.62 13.44 -7.54
N VAL A 155 -9.92 13.41 -7.83
CA VAL A 155 -10.50 13.87 -9.12
C VAL A 155 -10.69 15.39 -9.17
N LEU A 156 -10.93 16.05 -8.03
CA LEU A 156 -11.21 17.50 -8.01
C LEU A 156 -10.24 18.33 -8.85
N PRO A 157 -8.89 18.17 -8.77
CA PRO A 157 -7.96 18.98 -9.58
C PRO A 157 -8.13 18.76 -11.08
N MET A 158 -8.53 17.57 -11.56
CA MET A 158 -8.80 17.33 -12.98
C MET A 158 -9.89 18.27 -13.53
N LEU A 159 -10.80 18.72 -12.66
CA LEU A 159 -11.90 19.65 -12.96
C LEU A 159 -11.53 21.11 -12.69
N GLY A 160 -10.30 21.39 -12.25
CA GLY A 160 -9.86 22.72 -11.80
C GLY A 160 -10.38 23.09 -10.41
N LEU A 161 -10.83 22.10 -9.63
CA LEU A 161 -11.43 22.27 -8.30
C LEU A 161 -10.49 21.74 -7.20
N GLY A 162 -10.85 21.95 -5.93
CA GLY A 162 -10.09 21.45 -4.79
C GLY A 162 -8.67 22.01 -4.74
N HIS A 163 -7.74 21.20 -4.25
CA HIS A 163 -6.33 21.59 -4.09
C HIS A 163 -5.40 20.47 -4.58
N ALA A 164 -4.19 20.84 -4.97
CA ALA A 164 -3.11 19.90 -5.31
C ALA A 164 -1.75 20.48 -4.93
N TYR A 165 -0.81 19.58 -4.63
CA TYR A 165 0.59 19.94 -4.54
C TYR A 165 1.22 19.95 -5.93
N TYR A 166 1.99 20.98 -6.23
CA TYR A 166 2.84 21.04 -7.40
C TYR A 166 4.15 21.74 -7.05
N GLN A 167 5.28 21.09 -7.32
CA GLN A 167 6.61 21.56 -6.96
C GLN A 167 6.74 21.96 -5.46
N GLY A 168 6.15 21.17 -4.58
CA GLY A 168 6.17 21.37 -3.13
C GLY A 168 5.24 22.47 -2.61
N GLN A 169 4.43 23.10 -3.46
CA GLN A 169 3.47 24.14 -3.09
C GLN A 169 2.04 23.60 -3.12
N LEU A 170 1.27 23.86 -2.07
CA LEU A 170 -0.18 23.61 -2.07
C LEU A 170 -0.88 24.75 -2.82
N LEU A 171 -1.57 24.43 -3.88
CA LEU A 171 -2.25 25.35 -4.78
C LEU A 171 -3.73 24.98 -4.93
N SER A 172 -4.56 25.89 -5.42
CA SER A 172 -5.88 25.51 -5.92
C SER A 172 -5.73 24.56 -7.12
N GLY A 173 -6.75 23.72 -7.37
CA GLY A 173 -6.69 22.78 -8.49
C GLY A 173 -6.44 23.47 -9.83
N GLN A 174 -7.09 24.63 -10.06
CA GLN A 174 -6.88 25.39 -11.30
C GLN A 174 -5.46 25.94 -11.41
N GLU A 175 -4.91 26.56 -10.34
CA GLU A 175 -3.55 27.08 -10.34
C GLU A 175 -2.49 25.99 -10.55
N ALA A 176 -2.70 24.81 -9.96
CA ALA A 176 -1.81 23.67 -10.13
C ALA A 176 -1.80 23.19 -11.60
N LEU A 177 -2.98 23.11 -12.22
CA LEU A 177 -3.11 22.77 -13.64
C LEU A 177 -2.43 23.81 -14.54
N ASP A 178 -2.70 25.11 -14.32
CA ASP A 178 -2.14 26.21 -15.10
C ASP A 178 -0.61 26.20 -15.06
N LYS A 179 -0.03 26.04 -13.84
CA LYS A 179 1.43 25.98 -13.68
C LYS A 179 2.06 24.73 -14.32
N ALA A 180 1.34 23.61 -14.32
CA ALA A 180 1.79 22.37 -14.95
C ALA A 180 1.54 22.33 -16.47
N GLY A 181 0.84 23.32 -17.03
CA GLY A 181 0.45 23.34 -18.43
C GLY A 181 -0.51 22.20 -18.78
N ILE A 182 -1.51 21.97 -17.93
CA ILE A 182 -2.52 20.92 -18.07
C ILE A 182 -3.90 21.58 -18.22
N GLU A 183 -4.64 21.20 -19.24
CA GLU A 183 -6.04 21.66 -19.40
C GLU A 183 -6.98 20.83 -18.53
N LYS A 184 -7.92 21.49 -17.85
CA LYS A 184 -8.99 20.81 -17.12
C LYS A 184 -9.94 20.08 -18.06
N ILE A 185 -10.65 19.08 -17.54
CA ILE A 185 -11.65 18.32 -18.29
C ILE A 185 -13.06 18.53 -17.75
N ALA A 186 -14.06 18.20 -18.58
CA ALA A 186 -15.43 17.97 -18.16
C ALA A 186 -15.72 16.47 -18.27
N LEU A 187 -16.41 15.92 -17.25
CA LEU A 187 -16.72 14.50 -17.18
C LEU A 187 -17.95 14.17 -18.05
N ALA A 188 -17.88 13.06 -18.77
CA ALA A 188 -19.01 12.48 -19.51
C ALA A 188 -19.72 11.39 -18.66
N ALA A 189 -20.81 10.83 -19.20
CA ALA A 189 -21.58 9.76 -18.56
C ALA A 189 -20.68 8.64 -18.03
N LYS A 190 -20.97 8.12 -16.83
CA LYS A 190 -20.24 7.06 -16.11
C LYS A 190 -18.88 7.51 -15.53
N GLU A 191 -18.22 8.55 -16.02
CA GLU A 191 -16.83 8.88 -15.67
C GLU A 191 -16.63 9.30 -14.23
N GLY A 192 -17.58 10.04 -13.64
CA GLY A 192 -17.50 10.39 -12.23
C GLY A 192 -17.45 9.13 -11.37
N LEU A 193 -18.40 8.20 -11.58
CA LEU A 193 -18.42 6.94 -10.84
C LEU A 193 -17.20 6.08 -11.15
N ALA A 194 -16.80 5.97 -12.42
CA ALA A 194 -15.62 5.23 -12.84
C ALA A 194 -14.33 5.73 -12.19
N LEU A 195 -14.23 6.99 -11.84
CA LEU A 195 -13.04 7.57 -11.20
C LEU A 195 -13.01 7.37 -9.68
N ILE A 196 -14.17 7.20 -9.02
CA ILE A 196 -14.24 7.19 -7.56
C ILE A 196 -14.68 5.87 -6.93
N ASN A 197 -15.24 4.93 -7.71
CA ASN A 197 -15.71 3.66 -7.17
C ASN A 197 -14.63 2.58 -7.24
N GLY A 198 -14.18 2.07 -6.11
CA GLY A 198 -13.14 1.05 -6.00
C GLY A 198 -12.25 1.18 -4.78
N THR A 199 -11.29 0.25 -4.64
CA THR A 199 -10.45 0.03 -3.46
C THR A 199 -9.04 0.63 -3.59
N THR A 200 -8.82 1.54 -4.54
CA THR A 200 -7.46 1.94 -4.92
C THR A 200 -6.74 2.79 -3.88
N VAL A 201 -7.45 3.47 -2.96
CA VAL A 201 -6.82 4.18 -1.84
C VAL A 201 -6.28 3.20 -0.81
N LEU A 202 -7.13 2.28 -0.37
CA LEU A 202 -6.74 1.19 0.54
C LEU A 202 -5.56 0.40 -0.04
N THR A 203 -5.64 0.05 -1.33
CA THR A 203 -4.60 -0.73 -2.03
C THR A 203 -3.30 0.06 -2.19
N GLY A 204 -3.36 1.35 -2.52
CA GLY A 204 -2.18 2.20 -2.68
C GLY A 204 -1.38 2.35 -1.38
N ILE A 205 -2.06 2.67 -0.29
CA ILE A 205 -1.45 2.76 1.05
C ILE A 205 -0.89 1.40 1.46
N GLY A 206 -1.68 0.33 1.28
CA GLY A 206 -1.29 -1.02 1.66
C GLY A 206 -0.14 -1.60 0.83
N ALA A 207 -0.02 -1.23 -0.45
CA ALA A 207 1.11 -1.61 -1.30
C ALA A 207 2.43 -1.02 -0.77
N LEU A 208 2.45 0.27 -0.44
CA LEU A 208 3.62 0.91 0.16
C LEU A 208 3.98 0.27 1.51
N ALA A 209 3.00 0.08 2.38
CA ALA A 209 3.21 -0.54 3.69
C ALA A 209 3.72 -2.00 3.56
N THR A 210 3.22 -2.76 2.58
CA THR A 210 3.68 -4.13 2.32
C THR A 210 5.14 -4.17 1.86
N TYR A 211 5.51 -3.26 0.96
CA TYR A 211 6.90 -3.14 0.53
C TYR A 211 7.82 -2.78 1.71
N ASP A 212 7.47 -1.79 2.51
CA ASP A 212 8.24 -1.36 3.67
C ASP A 212 8.38 -2.51 4.70
N ALA A 213 7.33 -3.27 4.92
CA ALA A 213 7.35 -4.45 5.77
C ALA A 213 8.34 -5.51 5.28
N ILE A 214 8.39 -5.75 3.97
CA ILE A 214 9.36 -6.68 3.37
C ILE A 214 10.81 -6.19 3.59
N GLN A 215 11.08 -4.88 3.44
CA GLN A 215 12.40 -4.34 3.71
C GLN A 215 12.76 -4.42 5.20
N LEU A 216 11.79 -4.13 6.08
CA LEU A 216 11.95 -4.23 7.53
C LEU A 216 12.29 -5.67 7.97
N LEU A 217 11.68 -6.68 7.36
CA LEU A 217 12.02 -8.10 7.63
C LEU A 217 13.46 -8.43 7.25
N LYS A 218 13.98 -7.91 6.14
CA LYS A 218 15.40 -8.10 5.77
C LYS A 218 16.31 -7.46 6.81
N LEU A 219 15.99 -6.23 7.21
CA LEU A 219 16.74 -5.51 8.24
C LEU A 219 16.68 -6.22 9.60
N SER A 220 15.54 -6.83 9.94
CA SER A 220 15.38 -7.56 11.21
C SER A 220 16.27 -8.80 11.28
N ASP A 221 16.51 -9.51 10.16
CA ASP A 221 17.46 -10.62 10.10
C ASP A 221 18.90 -10.13 10.33
N VAL A 222 19.28 -9.01 9.71
CA VAL A 222 20.60 -8.38 9.92
C VAL A 222 20.79 -7.98 11.39
N ALA A 223 19.80 -7.30 11.98
CA ALA A 223 19.83 -6.92 13.40
C ALA A 223 19.87 -8.14 14.33
N GLY A 224 19.17 -9.22 13.94
CA GLY A 224 19.22 -10.49 14.63
C GLY A 224 20.62 -11.11 14.62
N ALA A 225 21.28 -11.15 13.46
CA ALA A 225 22.64 -11.65 13.31
C ALA A 225 23.65 -10.82 14.10
N LEU A 226 23.58 -9.49 14.05
CA LEU A 226 24.40 -8.60 14.87
C LEU A 226 24.20 -8.87 16.37
N SER A 227 22.96 -9.11 16.80
CA SER A 227 22.67 -9.47 18.20
C SER A 227 23.31 -10.80 18.57
N MET A 228 23.34 -11.79 17.66
CA MET A 228 24.03 -13.06 17.86
C MET A 228 25.54 -12.84 18.10
N GLU A 229 26.19 -12.02 17.26
CA GLU A 229 27.63 -11.72 17.41
C GLU A 229 27.95 -11.01 18.73
N VAL A 230 27.17 -9.95 19.06
CA VAL A 230 27.40 -9.18 20.31
C VAL A 230 27.25 -10.04 21.56
N HIS A 231 26.34 -11.01 21.52
CA HIS A 231 26.11 -11.94 22.61
C HIS A 231 26.99 -13.20 22.56
N ASN A 232 27.87 -13.32 21.59
CA ASN A 232 28.64 -14.53 21.33
C ASN A 232 27.73 -15.77 21.24
N GLY A 233 26.70 -15.65 20.38
CA GLY A 233 25.55 -16.55 20.31
C GLY A 233 25.90 -17.95 19.82
N ILE A 234 25.10 -18.93 20.23
CA ILE A 234 25.24 -20.34 19.83
C ILE A 234 24.63 -20.54 18.44
N THR A 235 25.37 -21.12 17.50
CA THR A 235 24.97 -21.26 16.09
C THR A 235 24.08 -22.46 15.80
N SER A 236 24.11 -23.50 16.61
CA SER A 236 23.34 -24.73 16.37
C SER A 236 21.81 -24.53 16.22
N PRO A 237 21.12 -23.53 16.84
CA PRO A 237 19.70 -23.26 16.57
C PRO A 237 19.36 -22.88 15.13
N PHE A 238 20.35 -22.62 14.27
CA PHE A 238 20.19 -22.25 12.86
C PHE A 238 20.54 -23.37 11.90
N GLU A 239 20.95 -24.56 12.39
CA GLU A 239 21.30 -25.72 11.57
C GLU A 239 20.10 -26.17 10.72
N GLU A 240 20.37 -26.62 9.49
CA GLU A 240 19.33 -26.91 8.49
C GLU A 240 18.40 -28.04 8.92
N ASP A 241 18.97 -29.10 9.50
CA ASP A 241 18.22 -30.27 9.95
C ASP A 241 17.09 -29.92 10.95
N LEU A 242 17.35 -28.92 11.82
CA LEU A 242 16.34 -28.44 12.78
C LEU A 242 15.11 -27.83 12.07
N HIS A 243 15.31 -27.21 10.93
CA HIS A 243 14.26 -26.46 10.22
C HIS A 243 13.56 -27.29 9.15
N THR A 244 14.23 -28.26 8.57
CA THR A 244 13.64 -29.18 7.57
C THR A 244 12.58 -30.10 8.16
N ILE A 245 12.70 -30.47 9.43
CA ILE A 245 11.69 -31.27 10.13
C ILE A 245 10.45 -30.46 10.56
N ARG A 246 10.49 -29.11 10.43
CA ARG A 246 9.37 -28.19 10.60
C ARG A 246 9.38 -27.17 9.45
N PRO A 247 8.94 -27.56 8.25
CA PRO A 247 9.21 -26.86 6.99
C PRO A 247 8.33 -25.64 6.74
N GLN A 248 8.24 -24.71 7.70
CA GLN A 248 7.63 -23.40 7.50
C GLN A 248 8.56 -22.54 6.64
N SER A 249 8.05 -22.01 5.54
CA SER A 249 8.86 -21.33 4.51
C SER A 249 9.68 -20.16 5.06
N GLY A 250 9.04 -19.30 5.85
CA GLY A 250 9.70 -18.15 6.47
C GLY A 250 10.75 -18.55 7.51
N GLN A 251 10.51 -19.64 8.27
CA GLN A 251 11.46 -20.18 9.24
C GLN A 251 12.71 -20.71 8.54
N LEU A 252 12.56 -21.49 7.46
CA LEU A 252 13.65 -21.97 6.62
C LEU A 252 14.49 -20.82 6.04
N ALA A 253 13.78 -19.82 5.47
CA ALA A 253 14.44 -18.65 4.88
C ALA A 253 15.23 -17.85 5.94
N THR A 254 14.65 -17.63 7.11
CA THR A 254 15.32 -16.89 8.19
C THR A 254 16.53 -17.65 8.71
N ALA A 255 16.42 -18.96 8.98
CA ALA A 255 17.56 -19.76 9.41
C ALA A 255 18.72 -19.71 8.43
N ARG A 256 18.44 -19.84 7.13
CA ARG A 256 19.45 -19.70 6.06
C ARG A 256 20.06 -18.31 6.04
N ASN A 257 19.26 -17.24 6.17
CA ASN A 257 19.78 -15.87 6.19
C ASN A 257 20.74 -15.66 7.36
N ILE A 258 20.38 -16.10 8.56
CA ILE A 258 21.23 -15.96 9.76
C ILE A 258 22.51 -16.77 9.59
N ARG A 259 22.47 -18.01 9.06
CA ARG A 259 23.69 -18.78 8.76
C ARG A 259 24.61 -18.03 7.81
N ASN A 260 24.09 -17.50 6.71
CA ASN A 260 24.87 -16.76 5.72
C ASN A 260 25.48 -15.47 6.30
N LEU A 261 24.72 -14.75 7.13
CA LEU A 261 25.18 -13.51 7.78
C LEU A 261 26.27 -13.77 8.83
N LEU A 262 26.27 -14.94 9.48
CA LEU A 262 27.23 -15.34 10.50
C LEU A 262 28.41 -16.14 9.93
N GLU A 263 28.43 -16.43 8.63
CA GLU A 263 29.51 -17.19 8.01
C GLU A 263 30.85 -16.48 8.22
N GLY A 264 31.87 -17.21 8.73
CA GLY A 264 33.19 -16.68 9.02
C GLY A 264 33.28 -15.78 10.26
N SER A 265 32.18 -15.59 11.01
CA SER A 265 32.21 -14.79 12.24
C SER A 265 33.04 -15.44 13.34
N GLY A 266 33.98 -14.68 13.94
CA GLY A 266 34.74 -15.07 15.12
C GLY A 266 33.97 -14.74 16.43
N ASN A 267 32.76 -14.13 16.36
CA ASN A 267 31.98 -13.67 17.50
C ASN A 267 30.79 -14.60 17.82
N THR A 268 30.84 -15.85 17.36
CA THR A 268 29.82 -16.86 17.68
C THR A 268 30.46 -18.02 18.47
N THR A 269 29.64 -18.88 19.05
CA THR A 269 30.09 -20.00 19.87
C THR A 269 29.28 -21.28 19.62
N VAL A 270 29.71 -22.37 20.26
CA VAL A 270 28.99 -23.63 20.33
C VAL A 270 28.44 -23.85 21.75
N ALA A 271 27.45 -24.72 21.91
CA ALA A 271 26.95 -25.09 23.22
C ALA A 271 28.06 -25.77 24.08
N THR A 272 28.08 -25.41 25.34
CA THR A 272 29.01 -25.98 26.36
C THR A 272 28.26 -26.40 27.61
N GLN A 273 28.92 -27.07 28.55
CA GLN A 273 28.30 -27.42 29.83
C GLN A 273 27.87 -26.18 30.66
N GLN A 274 28.59 -25.07 30.53
CA GLN A 274 28.28 -23.80 31.21
C GLN A 274 27.28 -22.93 30.48
N ARG A 275 27.10 -23.13 29.16
CA ARG A 275 26.15 -22.42 28.33
C ARG A 275 25.50 -23.39 27.34
N VAL A 276 24.43 -24.03 27.80
CA VAL A 276 23.75 -25.10 27.05
C VAL A 276 22.91 -24.53 25.92
N GLN A 277 22.28 -23.37 26.14
CA GLN A 277 21.43 -22.72 25.13
C GLN A 277 21.34 -21.22 25.35
N ASP A 278 20.97 -20.53 24.27
CA ASP A 278 20.68 -19.10 24.28
C ASP A 278 19.22 -18.80 24.68
N PRO A 279 18.91 -17.54 25.08
CA PRO A 279 17.54 -17.11 25.29
C PRO A 279 16.71 -17.13 24.01
N TYR A 280 15.38 -17.12 24.13
CA TYR A 280 14.47 -17.20 23.01
C TYR A 280 14.67 -16.08 21.98
N THR A 281 14.99 -14.86 22.44
CA THR A 281 15.23 -13.70 21.55
C THR A 281 16.38 -13.91 20.56
N LEU A 282 17.25 -14.85 20.82
CA LEU A 282 18.37 -15.25 19.95
C LEU A 282 18.08 -16.57 19.25
N ARG A 283 17.85 -17.67 20.01
CA ARG A 283 17.72 -19.00 19.39
C ARG A 283 16.41 -19.23 18.64
N CYS A 284 15.37 -18.44 18.90
CA CYS A 284 14.08 -18.52 18.20
C CYS A 284 13.90 -17.47 17.10
N ILE A 285 14.98 -16.79 16.67
CA ILE A 285 14.92 -15.87 15.53
C ILE A 285 14.23 -16.49 14.31
N PRO A 286 14.58 -17.74 13.88
CA PRO A 286 13.92 -18.35 12.73
C PRO A 286 12.41 -18.52 12.88
N GLN A 287 11.94 -18.92 14.06
CA GLN A 287 10.52 -19.16 14.31
C GLN A 287 9.73 -17.86 14.36
N ILE A 288 10.28 -16.81 14.98
CA ILE A 288 9.59 -15.51 15.17
C ILE A 288 9.57 -14.73 13.87
N HIS A 289 10.75 -14.47 13.26
CA HIS A 289 10.83 -13.73 11.99
C HIS A 289 10.16 -14.51 10.85
N GLY A 290 10.27 -15.85 10.88
CA GLY A 290 9.67 -16.72 9.88
C GLY A 290 8.16 -16.62 9.84
N ALA A 291 7.49 -16.61 11.01
CA ALA A 291 6.05 -16.47 11.09
C ALA A 291 5.58 -15.13 10.47
N SER A 292 6.27 -14.03 10.77
CA SER A 292 5.98 -12.73 10.17
C SER A 292 6.23 -12.73 8.66
N LYS A 293 7.31 -13.39 8.18
CA LYS A 293 7.58 -13.53 6.73
C LYS A 293 6.47 -14.27 6.00
N ASP A 294 5.97 -15.38 6.55
CA ASP A 294 4.89 -16.15 5.94
C ASP A 294 3.59 -15.34 5.86
N SER A 295 3.26 -14.59 6.92
CA SER A 295 2.10 -13.68 6.94
C SER A 295 2.24 -12.57 5.89
N ILE A 296 3.40 -11.93 5.80
CA ILE A 296 3.64 -10.83 4.85
C ILE A 296 3.70 -11.34 3.40
N ALA A 297 4.17 -12.57 3.16
CA ALA A 297 4.12 -13.20 1.85
C ALA A 297 2.67 -13.42 1.38
N TYR A 298 1.78 -13.81 2.28
CA TYR A 298 0.34 -13.87 2.00
C TYR A 298 -0.22 -12.49 1.64
N VAL A 299 0.08 -11.45 2.42
CA VAL A 299 -0.35 -10.07 2.15
C VAL A 299 0.16 -9.61 0.79
N LYS A 300 1.44 -9.81 0.49
CA LYS A 300 2.05 -9.48 -0.82
C LYS A 300 1.25 -10.07 -1.97
N THR A 301 0.92 -11.37 -1.88
CA THR A 301 0.12 -12.05 -2.91
C THR A 301 -1.24 -11.38 -3.13
N LYS A 302 -1.91 -10.95 -2.05
CA LYS A 302 -3.20 -10.24 -2.14
C LYS A 302 -3.05 -8.86 -2.78
N VAL A 303 -2.03 -8.12 -2.39
CA VAL A 303 -1.72 -6.80 -2.98
C VAL A 303 -1.43 -6.92 -4.48
N GLU A 304 -0.60 -7.90 -4.90
CA GLU A 304 -0.26 -8.11 -6.32
C GLU A 304 -1.47 -8.46 -7.19
N ILE A 305 -2.47 -9.13 -6.63
CA ILE A 305 -3.76 -9.36 -7.30
C ILE A 305 -4.53 -8.04 -7.39
N GLU A 306 -4.66 -7.33 -6.27
CA GLU A 306 -5.54 -6.15 -6.19
C GLU A 306 -5.04 -4.98 -7.04
N ILE A 307 -3.72 -4.73 -7.11
CA ILE A 307 -3.15 -3.66 -7.97
C ILE A 307 -3.40 -3.89 -9.47
N ASN A 308 -3.80 -5.10 -9.86
CA ASN A 308 -4.13 -5.51 -11.22
C ASN A 308 -5.63 -5.87 -11.38
N SER A 309 -6.48 -5.43 -10.44
CA SER A 309 -7.90 -5.78 -10.43
C SER A 309 -8.79 -4.64 -10.93
N VAL A 310 -9.97 -5.00 -11.45
CA VAL A 310 -11.07 -4.05 -11.69
C VAL A 310 -11.95 -4.01 -10.46
N THR A 311 -11.94 -2.89 -9.78
CA THR A 311 -12.68 -2.66 -8.53
C THR A 311 -13.84 -1.66 -8.70
N ASP A 312 -14.22 -1.35 -9.94
CA ASP A 312 -15.32 -0.46 -10.30
C ASP A 312 -16.70 -1.15 -10.25
N ASN A 313 -17.76 -0.37 -10.32
CA ASN A 313 -19.15 -0.80 -10.47
C ASN A 313 -20.02 0.34 -11.06
N PRO A 314 -20.90 0.02 -12.04
CA PRO A 314 -21.01 -1.24 -12.76
C PRO A 314 -19.82 -1.45 -13.71
N ILE A 315 -19.52 -2.71 -13.99
CA ILE A 315 -18.55 -3.09 -15.01
C ILE A 315 -19.21 -3.31 -16.38
N ILE A 316 -18.44 -3.12 -17.43
CA ILE A 316 -18.86 -3.33 -18.82
C ILE A 316 -18.02 -4.48 -19.38
N THR A 317 -18.65 -5.59 -19.72
CA THR A 317 -17.94 -6.75 -20.26
C THR A 317 -17.54 -6.51 -21.72
N LYS A 318 -16.62 -7.31 -22.24
CA LYS A 318 -16.18 -7.26 -23.65
C LYS A 318 -17.33 -7.57 -24.62
N GLU A 319 -18.32 -8.33 -24.17
CA GLU A 319 -19.54 -8.67 -24.93
C GLU A 319 -20.61 -7.57 -24.87
N GLY A 320 -20.36 -6.48 -24.15
CA GLY A 320 -21.28 -5.34 -24.05
C GLY A 320 -22.36 -5.47 -22.96
N HIS A 321 -22.24 -6.46 -22.07
CA HIS A 321 -23.12 -6.55 -20.91
C HIS A 321 -22.69 -5.56 -19.81
N VAL A 322 -23.65 -4.94 -19.16
CA VAL A 322 -23.42 -4.10 -17.98
C VAL A 322 -23.83 -4.89 -16.75
N ILE A 323 -22.88 -5.11 -15.84
CA ILE A 323 -23.08 -5.94 -14.66
C ILE A 323 -22.85 -5.07 -13.42
N SER A 324 -23.86 -4.97 -12.55
CA SER A 324 -23.72 -4.37 -11.24
C SER A 324 -23.33 -5.46 -10.24
N GLY A 325 -22.19 -5.27 -9.57
CA GLY A 325 -21.60 -6.22 -8.63
C GLY A 325 -21.00 -5.52 -7.41
N GLY A 326 -20.12 -6.22 -6.70
CA GLY A 326 -19.53 -5.78 -5.43
C GLY A 326 -18.00 -5.68 -5.44
N ASN A 327 -17.34 -5.60 -6.61
CA ASN A 327 -15.87 -5.56 -6.69
C ASN A 327 -15.24 -4.34 -6.00
N PHE A 328 -16.03 -3.33 -5.70
CA PHE A 328 -15.61 -2.16 -4.93
C PHE A 328 -15.45 -2.42 -3.42
N HIS A 329 -15.88 -3.58 -2.92
CA HIS A 329 -15.85 -3.85 -1.48
C HIS A 329 -14.42 -4.09 -0.99
N GLY A 330 -14.00 -3.36 0.06
CA GLY A 330 -12.63 -3.38 0.58
C GLY A 330 -12.25 -4.63 1.38
N GLU A 331 -13.20 -5.50 1.75
CA GLU A 331 -12.97 -6.66 2.62
C GLU A 331 -11.82 -7.59 2.17
N PRO A 332 -11.62 -7.88 0.85
CA PRO A 332 -10.49 -8.71 0.42
C PRO A 332 -9.11 -8.17 0.80
N MET A 333 -9.01 -6.86 1.08
CA MET A 333 -7.77 -6.20 1.49
C MET A 333 -7.75 -5.86 2.99
N ALA A 334 -8.91 -5.67 3.63
CA ALA A 334 -8.99 -5.34 5.05
C ALA A 334 -8.33 -6.42 5.92
N GLN A 335 -8.72 -7.69 5.76
CA GLN A 335 -8.13 -8.80 6.53
C GLN A 335 -6.62 -8.98 6.27
N PRO A 336 -6.10 -8.98 5.03
CA PRO A 336 -4.66 -9.01 4.81
C PRO A 336 -3.90 -7.88 5.50
N PHE A 337 -4.44 -6.65 5.54
CA PHE A 337 -3.76 -5.55 6.19
C PHE A 337 -3.81 -5.61 7.71
N ASP A 338 -4.85 -6.18 8.32
CA ASP A 338 -4.84 -6.55 9.73
C ASP A 338 -3.73 -7.58 10.04
N PHE A 339 -3.58 -8.59 9.18
CA PHE A 339 -2.48 -9.57 9.33
C PHE A 339 -1.11 -8.93 9.17
N LEU A 340 -0.97 -7.92 8.29
CA LEU A 340 0.27 -7.14 8.16
C LEU A 340 0.61 -6.41 9.46
N GLY A 341 -0.37 -5.73 10.05
CA GLY A 341 -0.21 -5.02 11.32
C GLY A 341 0.23 -5.95 12.46
N ILE A 342 -0.42 -7.11 12.58
CA ILE A 342 -0.09 -8.13 13.57
C ILE A 342 1.36 -8.64 13.35
N ALA A 343 1.73 -8.98 12.12
CA ALA A 343 3.05 -9.52 11.80
C ALA A 343 4.18 -8.54 12.09
N ILE A 344 4.00 -7.25 11.79
CA ILE A 344 5.01 -6.21 12.04
C ILE A 344 5.11 -5.86 13.53
N SER A 345 3.99 -5.86 14.25
CA SER A 345 3.97 -5.64 15.70
C SER A 345 4.88 -6.66 16.43
N GLU A 346 4.89 -7.93 16.00
CA GLU A 346 5.73 -8.96 16.62
C GLU A 346 7.22 -8.74 16.34
N ILE A 347 7.59 -8.27 15.15
CA ILE A 347 8.98 -7.88 14.84
C ILE A 347 9.46 -6.73 15.73
N GLY A 348 8.61 -5.74 15.96
CA GLY A 348 8.89 -4.65 16.91
C GLY A 348 9.07 -5.16 18.33
N ASN A 349 8.19 -6.08 18.79
CA ASN A 349 8.22 -6.67 20.11
C ASN A 349 9.53 -7.47 20.37
N VAL A 350 9.92 -8.33 19.46
CA VAL A 350 11.17 -9.12 19.64
C VAL A 350 12.42 -8.24 19.52
N SER A 351 12.38 -7.18 18.74
CA SER A 351 13.46 -6.21 18.61
C SER A 351 13.70 -5.48 19.93
N GLU A 352 12.61 -5.02 20.57
CA GLU A 352 12.67 -4.39 21.88
C GLU A 352 13.26 -5.35 22.94
N ARG A 353 12.87 -6.62 22.94
CA ARG A 353 13.42 -7.63 23.87
C ARG A 353 14.93 -7.84 23.67
N ARG A 354 15.45 -7.67 22.46
CA ARG A 354 16.90 -7.69 22.19
C ARG A 354 17.61 -6.44 22.71
N VAL A 355 16.99 -5.27 22.58
CA VAL A 355 17.51 -4.01 23.14
C VAL A 355 17.58 -4.10 24.67
N GLU A 356 16.52 -4.57 25.33
CA GLU A 356 16.54 -4.81 26.79
C GLU A 356 17.70 -5.72 27.18
N ARG A 357 17.87 -6.82 26.46
CA ARG A 357 18.95 -7.77 26.75
C ARG A 357 20.33 -7.17 26.60
N LEU A 358 20.54 -6.30 25.61
CA LEU A 358 21.83 -5.62 25.39
C LEU A 358 22.18 -4.65 26.51
N VAL A 359 21.20 -3.83 26.96
CA VAL A 359 21.46 -2.79 27.96
C VAL A 359 21.49 -3.29 29.39
N ASN A 360 20.96 -4.48 29.65
CA ASN A 360 20.95 -5.13 30.96
C ASN A 360 22.21 -5.95 31.18
N SER A 361 23.14 -5.43 32.01
CA SER A 361 24.43 -6.05 32.27
C SER A 361 24.36 -7.45 32.87
N GLN A 362 23.28 -7.77 33.59
CA GLN A 362 23.06 -9.12 34.15
C GLN A 362 22.82 -10.15 33.06
N LEU A 363 22.22 -9.74 31.93
CA LEU A 363 21.86 -10.59 30.80
C LEU A 363 22.94 -10.59 29.70
N SER A 364 23.52 -9.42 29.40
CA SER A 364 24.51 -9.26 28.33
C SER A 364 25.93 -9.55 28.78
N LYS A 365 26.24 -9.33 30.05
CA LYS A 365 27.59 -9.24 30.60
C LYS A 365 28.44 -8.07 30.02
N LEU A 366 27.78 -7.15 29.35
CA LEU A 366 28.36 -5.88 28.88
C LEU A 366 28.22 -4.81 29.98
N PRO A 367 28.87 -3.66 29.86
CA PRO A 367 28.65 -2.53 30.79
C PRO A 367 27.18 -2.15 30.87
N SER A 368 26.68 -1.84 32.07
CA SER A 368 25.28 -1.41 32.27
C SER A 368 24.93 -0.27 31.33
N PHE A 369 23.81 -0.40 30.62
CA PHE A 369 23.35 0.57 29.62
C PHE A 369 24.37 0.91 28.53
N LEU A 370 25.35 0.05 28.30
CA LEU A 370 26.41 0.16 27.29
C LEU A 370 27.22 1.45 27.40
N VAL A 371 27.52 1.90 28.62
CA VAL A 371 28.17 3.19 28.85
C VAL A 371 29.39 3.03 29.76
N LYS A 372 30.40 3.87 29.54
CA LYS A 372 31.51 4.04 30.49
C LYS A 372 31.02 4.83 31.72
N HIS A 373 31.46 4.42 32.90
CA HIS A 373 31.11 5.04 34.18
C HIS A 373 29.58 5.04 34.41
N PRO A 374 28.93 3.84 34.46
CA PRO A 374 27.49 3.75 34.77
C PRO A 374 27.21 4.35 36.16
N GLY A 375 26.10 5.07 36.30
CA GLY A 375 25.75 5.86 37.48
C GLY A 375 26.06 7.35 37.28
N LEU A 376 27.24 7.68 36.74
CA LEU A 376 27.53 9.05 36.25
C LEU A 376 26.82 9.29 34.92
N ASN A 377 26.73 8.26 34.07
CA ASN A 377 26.07 8.29 32.76
C ASN A 377 24.99 7.23 32.70
N SER A 378 23.88 7.54 32.06
CA SER A 378 22.73 6.63 31.87
C SER A 378 22.77 5.85 30.55
N GLY A 379 23.65 6.20 29.61
CA GLY A 379 23.79 5.53 28.30
C GLY A 379 22.46 5.31 27.57
N PHE A 380 22.21 4.09 27.14
CA PHE A 380 21.01 3.69 26.40
C PHE A 380 19.80 3.31 27.27
N MET A 381 19.77 3.70 28.56
CA MET A 381 18.63 3.39 29.46
C MET A 381 17.30 3.85 28.85
N ILE A 382 17.20 5.13 28.47
CA ILE A 382 15.94 5.71 27.96
C ILE A 382 15.63 5.25 26.53
N THR A 383 16.62 4.86 25.76
CA THR A 383 16.40 4.23 24.43
C THR A 383 15.58 2.93 24.59
N GLN A 384 15.88 2.11 25.60
CA GLN A 384 15.08 0.91 25.89
C GLN A 384 13.64 1.27 26.28
N TYR A 385 13.44 2.32 27.11
CA TYR A 385 12.10 2.79 27.47
C TYR A 385 11.31 3.25 26.26
N ALA A 386 11.94 3.98 25.34
CA ALA A 386 11.30 4.39 24.09
C ALA A 386 10.91 3.18 23.24
N CYS A 387 11.80 2.18 23.10
CA CYS A 387 11.47 0.93 22.39
C CYS A 387 10.30 0.18 23.04
N ALA A 388 10.23 0.12 24.37
CA ALA A 388 9.15 -0.53 25.09
C ALA A 388 7.80 0.22 24.91
N SER A 389 7.83 1.56 24.91
CA SER A 389 6.66 2.38 24.62
C SER A 389 6.13 2.13 23.20
N LEU A 390 7.01 2.16 22.19
CA LEU A 390 6.64 1.90 20.79
C LEU A 390 6.12 0.47 20.59
N ALA A 391 6.71 -0.53 21.24
CA ALA A 391 6.22 -1.91 21.19
C ALA A 391 4.83 -2.05 21.81
N SER A 392 4.54 -1.29 22.88
CA SER A 392 3.20 -1.24 23.48
C SER A 392 2.18 -0.55 22.56
N GLU A 393 2.55 0.56 21.94
CA GLU A 393 1.70 1.28 20.97
C GLU A 393 1.39 0.41 19.75
N ASN A 394 2.39 -0.28 19.19
CA ASN A 394 2.20 -1.19 18.06
C ASN A 394 1.14 -2.28 18.34
N LYS A 395 1.03 -2.78 19.58
CA LYS A 395 -0.01 -3.75 19.94
C LYS A 395 -1.42 -3.16 19.87
N VAL A 396 -1.55 -1.88 20.20
CA VAL A 396 -2.85 -1.18 20.09
C VAL A 396 -3.18 -0.96 18.62
N LEU A 397 -2.20 -0.51 17.82
CA LEU A 397 -2.38 -0.28 16.38
C LEU A 397 -2.59 -1.58 15.57
N ALA A 398 -2.11 -2.71 16.07
CA ALA A 398 -2.30 -4.03 15.44
C ALA A 398 -3.61 -4.70 15.85
N HIS A 399 -4.49 -4.03 16.60
CA HIS A 399 -5.81 -4.57 16.93
C HIS A 399 -6.64 -4.59 15.62
N PRO A 400 -7.24 -5.75 15.26
CA PRO A 400 -8.03 -5.86 14.03
C PRO A 400 -9.18 -4.86 13.98
N ALA A 401 -9.45 -4.35 12.77
CA ALA A 401 -10.51 -3.38 12.51
C ALA A 401 -11.92 -4.02 12.54
#